data_c5d3e4668937d70048aafcdaede1902e
#
_entry.id   c5d3e4668937d70048aafcdaede1902e
#
_cell.length_a   1.000
_cell.length_b   1.000
_cell.length_c   1.000
_cell.angle_alpha   90.00
_cell.angle_beta   90.00
_cell.angle_gamma   90.00
#
_symmetry.space_group_name_H-M   'P 1'
#
loop_
_entity.id
_entity.type
_entity.pdbx_description
1 polymer ?
#
loop_
_entity_poly.entity_id
_entity_poly.type
_entity_poly.pdbx_seq_one_letter_code
_entity_poly.pdbx_strand_id
1 'polypeptide(L)'
;MTKSSLLALAAFAAFAAPAAAQVKLNGAGATFPNIIYQDWMLTYNQSHPDVQLNYQSIGSGGGIRQFSDGTVDFGATDAPMKDSAIAAIHGNVLHIPTVLGGDVPTYNLPDVKATLKFTPDVLADIFLGKITKWSDARISSANAGVKLPDADIVVVHRSDGSGTTFIWTDYLSKVSPEWEQKVGRGPSVNWPVGLGGKGNEGVTATVKQTPGAIGYVELGYAIANQLPAGSVRNKAGKFVAASLESITAAAAGAMKAMGPNTDFRVSITNPDGDAAYPVASFTWFLLHKQYDDAAKASALVKFVWWAETQGQSRAAPLGYAPLPKQLSSWIETRLKSITAGGKSVWTTAAR
;
A
#
# COMPACT_ATOMS: atom_id res chain seq x y z
N MET A 1 -2.66 78.72 -36.72
CA MET A 1 -2.44 77.39 -37.28
C MET A 1 -2.17 76.42 -36.09
N THR A 2 -3.21 75.83 -35.58
CA THR A 2 -3.17 74.95 -34.41
C THR A 2 -3.37 73.49 -34.89
N LYS A 3 -2.37 72.66 -34.71
CA LYS A 3 -2.43 71.24 -35.05
C LYS A 3 -2.96 70.43 -33.82
N SER A 4 -4.16 69.94 -33.92
CA SER A 4 -4.73 69.00 -32.94
C SER A 4 -4.25 67.58 -33.20
N SER A 5 -3.50 67.02 -32.27
CA SER A 5 -3.08 65.62 -32.29
C SER A 5 -4.16 64.77 -31.61
N LEU A 6 -4.86 63.91 -32.37
CA LEU A 6 -5.74 62.86 -31.83
C LEU A 6 -4.84 61.68 -31.36
N LEU A 7 -4.85 61.43 -30.06
CA LEU A 7 -4.33 60.17 -29.49
C LEU A 7 -5.44 59.10 -29.60
N ALA A 8 -5.21 58.06 -30.39
CA ALA A 8 -6.06 56.87 -30.43
C ALA A 8 -5.68 55.93 -29.28
N LEU A 9 -6.57 55.80 -28.30
CA LEU A 9 -6.46 54.84 -27.18
C LEU A 9 -6.93 53.49 -27.69
N ALA A 10 -5.99 52.57 -27.98
CA ALA A 10 -6.34 51.17 -28.29
C ALA A 10 -6.60 50.43 -26.99
N ALA A 11 -7.88 50.13 -26.71
CA ALA A 11 -8.30 49.30 -25.59
C ALA A 11 -7.97 47.83 -25.90
N PHE A 12 -6.95 47.28 -25.26
CA PHE A 12 -6.71 45.84 -25.22
C PHE A 12 -7.77 45.19 -24.30
N ALA A 13 -8.81 44.61 -24.84
CA ALA A 13 -9.70 43.73 -24.14
C ALA A 13 -8.98 42.38 -23.91
N ALA A 14 -8.40 42.22 -22.73
CA ALA A 14 -7.89 40.92 -22.29
C ALA A 14 -9.11 39.98 -22.13
N PHE A 15 -9.30 39.06 -23.05
CA PHE A 15 -10.21 37.92 -22.86
C PHE A 15 -9.65 37.05 -21.73
N ALA A 16 -10.14 37.22 -20.51
CA ALA A 16 -9.96 36.28 -19.44
C ALA A 16 -10.73 35.01 -19.85
N ALA A 17 -10.02 34.00 -20.36
CA ALA A 17 -10.61 32.68 -20.53
C ALA A 17 -11.15 32.24 -19.16
N PRO A 18 -12.41 31.73 -19.06
CA PRO A 18 -12.93 31.21 -17.80
C PRO A 18 -11.97 30.10 -17.33
N ALA A 19 -11.36 30.26 -16.16
CA ALA A 19 -10.62 29.20 -15.52
C ALA A 19 -11.61 28.04 -15.30
N ALA A 20 -11.45 26.94 -16.02
CA ALA A 20 -12.25 25.76 -15.81
C ALA A 20 -12.14 25.39 -14.32
N ALA A 21 -13.27 25.16 -13.64
CA ALA A 21 -13.28 24.81 -12.23
C ALA A 21 -12.46 23.51 -12.04
N GLN A 22 -11.45 23.57 -11.20
CA GLN A 22 -10.57 22.41 -10.92
C GLN A 22 -11.39 21.30 -10.26
N VAL A 23 -11.31 20.09 -10.80
CA VAL A 23 -11.92 18.89 -10.21
C VAL A 23 -11.09 18.44 -9.02
N LYS A 24 -11.69 18.43 -7.83
CA LYS A 24 -11.04 17.98 -6.59
C LYS A 24 -11.44 16.55 -6.28
N LEU A 25 -10.45 15.69 -6.10
CA LEU A 25 -10.61 14.30 -5.73
C LEU A 25 -9.90 14.03 -4.40
N ASN A 26 -10.66 13.51 -3.44
CA ASN A 26 -10.15 13.18 -2.12
C ASN A 26 -10.17 11.67 -1.91
N GLY A 27 -9.04 11.10 -1.54
CA GLY A 27 -8.90 9.72 -1.16
C GLY A 27 -8.39 9.57 0.25
N ALA A 28 -8.62 8.41 0.83
CA ALA A 28 -8.08 8.07 2.15
C ALA A 28 -7.88 6.57 2.30
N GLY A 29 -6.93 6.16 3.15
CA GLY A 29 -6.80 4.76 3.49
C GLY A 29 -5.39 4.31 3.83
N ALA A 30 -5.00 3.20 3.23
CA ALA A 30 -3.78 2.46 3.51
C ALA A 30 -2.52 3.34 3.58
N THR A 31 -1.70 3.10 4.60
CA THR A 31 -0.39 3.77 4.72
C THR A 31 0.69 3.02 3.94
N PHE A 32 0.48 1.73 3.67
CA PHE A 32 1.38 0.87 2.91
C PHE A 32 1.78 1.50 1.56
N PRO A 33 0.87 1.94 0.67
CA PRO A 33 1.22 2.54 -0.61
C PRO A 33 1.46 4.06 -0.55
N ASN A 34 1.43 4.68 0.64
CA ASN A 34 1.41 6.16 0.73
C ASN A 34 2.58 6.82 0.01
N ILE A 35 3.79 6.24 0.07
CA ILE A 35 4.98 6.82 -0.58
C ILE A 35 4.76 6.92 -2.10
N ILE A 36 4.32 5.85 -2.75
CA ILE A 36 4.07 5.86 -4.21
C ILE A 36 2.82 6.66 -4.56
N TYR A 37 1.76 6.64 -3.73
CA TYR A 37 0.54 7.40 -4.01
C TYR A 37 0.78 8.90 -3.97
N GLN A 38 1.57 9.41 -3.02
CA GLN A 38 1.97 10.83 -2.97
C GLN A 38 2.78 11.21 -4.21
N ASP A 39 3.71 10.37 -4.64
CA ASP A 39 4.51 10.59 -5.84
C ASP A 39 3.64 10.59 -7.11
N TRP A 40 2.71 9.64 -7.25
CA TRP A 40 1.77 9.59 -8.37
C TRP A 40 0.87 10.83 -8.43
N MET A 41 0.29 11.22 -7.30
CA MET A 41 -0.61 12.38 -7.25
C MET A 41 0.12 13.68 -7.55
N LEU A 42 1.32 13.85 -7.00
CA LEU A 42 2.16 15.02 -7.31
C LEU A 42 2.47 15.09 -8.80
N THR A 43 2.91 13.98 -9.39
CA THR A 43 3.28 13.91 -10.81
C THR A 43 2.06 14.13 -11.72
N TYR A 44 0.92 13.52 -11.37
CA TYR A 44 -0.32 13.67 -12.13
C TYR A 44 -0.86 15.10 -12.06
N ASN A 45 -0.90 15.71 -10.88
CA ASN A 45 -1.34 17.10 -10.69
C ASN A 45 -0.49 18.10 -11.49
N GLN A 46 0.84 17.85 -11.65
CA GLN A 46 1.72 18.70 -12.44
C GLN A 46 1.38 18.65 -13.94
N SER A 47 0.97 17.51 -14.45
CA SER A 47 0.63 17.31 -15.88
C SER A 47 -0.87 17.55 -16.19
N HIS A 48 -1.73 17.58 -15.16
CA HIS A 48 -3.17 17.77 -15.25
C HIS A 48 -3.65 18.83 -14.27
N PRO A 49 -3.38 20.13 -14.55
CA PRO A 49 -3.67 21.23 -13.61
C PRO A 49 -5.17 21.46 -13.38
N ASP A 50 -6.02 20.89 -14.22
CA ASP A 50 -7.49 20.85 -14.09
C ASP A 50 -7.98 19.85 -13.04
N VAL A 51 -7.09 18.98 -12.49
CA VAL A 51 -7.41 18.00 -11.45
C VAL A 51 -6.54 18.24 -10.23
N GLN A 52 -7.12 18.19 -9.04
CA GLN A 52 -6.42 18.21 -7.76
C GLN A 52 -6.71 16.91 -7.01
N LEU A 53 -5.67 16.11 -6.79
CA LEU A 53 -5.73 14.87 -6.03
C LEU A 53 -5.18 15.09 -4.63
N ASN A 54 -5.91 14.65 -3.61
CA ASN A 54 -5.48 14.64 -2.22
C ASN A 54 -5.65 13.22 -1.65
N TYR A 55 -4.71 12.78 -0.82
CA TYR A 55 -4.77 11.48 -0.16
C TYR A 55 -4.39 11.59 1.32
N GLN A 56 -5.21 10.98 2.17
CA GLN A 56 -4.99 10.92 3.61
C GLN A 56 -4.55 9.51 4.01
N SER A 57 -3.31 9.37 4.46
CA SER A 57 -2.72 8.13 4.98
C SER A 57 -3.22 7.88 6.40
N ILE A 58 -4.35 7.17 6.55
CA ILE A 58 -5.06 6.96 7.83
C ILE A 58 -5.24 5.49 8.21
N GLY A 59 -4.66 4.58 7.42
CA GLY A 59 -4.81 3.14 7.54
C GLY A 59 -6.01 2.59 6.79
N SER A 60 -5.91 1.31 6.38
CA SER A 60 -6.93 0.63 5.56
C SER A 60 -8.31 0.63 6.20
N GLY A 61 -8.40 0.44 7.53
CA GLY A 61 -9.68 0.47 8.23
C GLY A 61 -10.37 1.84 8.16
N GLY A 62 -9.60 2.92 8.27
CA GLY A 62 -10.08 4.29 8.07
C GLY A 62 -10.54 4.53 6.63
N GLY A 63 -9.77 4.06 5.65
CA GLY A 63 -10.07 4.15 4.23
C GLY A 63 -11.36 3.42 3.85
N ILE A 64 -11.48 2.16 4.25
CA ILE A 64 -12.71 1.36 4.01
C ILE A 64 -13.93 2.07 4.60
N ARG A 65 -13.82 2.58 5.84
CA ARG A 65 -14.93 3.29 6.49
C ARG A 65 -15.32 4.55 5.73
N GLN A 66 -14.38 5.46 5.46
CA GLN A 66 -14.68 6.71 4.76
C GLN A 66 -15.20 6.47 3.34
N PHE A 67 -14.68 5.47 2.65
CA PHE A 67 -15.19 5.05 1.36
C PHE A 67 -16.63 4.52 1.44
N SER A 68 -16.92 3.66 2.41
CA SER A 68 -18.27 3.12 2.63
C SER A 68 -19.28 4.19 3.03
N ASP A 69 -18.86 5.20 3.79
CA ASP A 69 -19.68 6.34 4.22
C ASP A 69 -19.83 7.41 3.11
N GLY A 70 -19.15 7.26 1.96
CA GLY A 70 -19.20 8.21 0.85
C GLY A 70 -18.54 9.56 1.16
N THR A 71 -17.65 9.64 2.16
CA THR A 71 -16.97 10.89 2.57
C THR A 71 -15.70 11.17 1.79
N VAL A 72 -15.24 10.22 0.97
CA VAL A 72 -14.14 10.36 0.03
C VAL A 72 -14.52 9.84 -1.35
N ASP A 73 -13.84 10.33 -2.39
CA ASP A 73 -14.11 9.94 -3.78
C ASP A 73 -13.55 8.55 -4.10
N PHE A 74 -12.49 8.13 -3.38
CA PHE A 74 -11.92 6.78 -3.47
C PHE A 74 -11.28 6.37 -2.14
N GLY A 75 -11.25 5.06 -1.89
CA GLY A 75 -10.55 4.48 -0.75
C GLY A 75 -9.24 3.82 -1.15
N ALA A 76 -8.42 3.43 -0.17
CA ALA A 76 -7.29 2.54 -0.39
C ALA A 76 -7.12 1.55 0.77
N THR A 77 -6.74 0.31 0.43
CA THR A 77 -6.59 -0.77 1.41
C THR A 77 -5.58 -1.81 0.95
N ASP A 78 -4.85 -2.40 1.92
CA ASP A 78 -4.02 -3.59 1.72
C ASP A 78 -4.68 -4.83 2.36
N ALA A 79 -5.85 -4.64 2.99
CA ALA A 79 -6.73 -5.70 3.43
C ALA A 79 -8.01 -5.64 2.59
N PRO A 80 -8.30 -6.65 1.77
CA PRO A 80 -9.54 -6.67 0.99
C PRO A 80 -10.78 -6.48 1.87
N MET A 81 -11.77 -5.74 1.38
CA MET A 81 -13.03 -5.58 2.09
C MET A 81 -13.70 -6.96 2.31
N LYS A 82 -14.24 -7.16 3.50
CA LYS A 82 -15.04 -8.35 3.81
C LYS A 82 -16.36 -8.33 3.03
N ASP A 83 -16.88 -9.49 2.68
CA ASP A 83 -18.15 -9.61 1.94
C ASP A 83 -19.31 -8.90 2.65
N SER A 84 -19.33 -8.92 3.99
CA SER A 84 -20.33 -8.18 4.78
C SER A 84 -20.24 -6.67 4.60
N ALA A 85 -19.03 -6.11 4.51
CA ALA A 85 -18.83 -4.68 4.26
C ALA A 85 -19.20 -4.30 2.82
N ILE A 86 -18.90 -5.19 1.85
CA ILE A 86 -19.31 -5.01 0.45
C ILE A 86 -20.85 -5.04 0.33
N ALA A 87 -21.50 -5.98 1.02
CA ALA A 87 -22.95 -6.08 1.03
C ALA A 87 -23.62 -4.82 1.63
N ALA A 88 -23.02 -4.24 2.69
CA ALA A 88 -23.54 -3.02 3.33
C ALA A 88 -23.58 -1.80 2.39
N ILE A 89 -22.74 -1.76 1.37
CA ILE A 89 -22.74 -0.73 0.31
C ILE A 89 -23.33 -1.25 -1.01
N HIS A 90 -24.23 -2.23 -0.92
CA HIS A 90 -24.95 -2.83 -2.06
C HIS A 90 -24.02 -3.33 -3.18
N GLY A 91 -22.80 -3.74 -2.85
CA GLY A 91 -21.79 -4.22 -3.81
C GLY A 91 -21.24 -3.11 -4.72
N ASN A 92 -21.43 -1.84 -4.37
CA ASN A 92 -20.95 -0.69 -5.15
C ASN A 92 -19.45 -0.44 -4.92
N VAL A 93 -18.62 -1.46 -5.16
CA VAL A 93 -17.16 -1.35 -5.03
C VAL A 93 -16.43 -2.20 -6.08
N LEU A 94 -15.31 -1.66 -6.55
CA LEU A 94 -14.27 -2.34 -7.29
C LEU A 94 -12.97 -2.27 -6.49
N HIS A 95 -12.29 -3.41 -6.32
CA HIS A 95 -10.91 -3.45 -5.83
C HIS A 95 -9.98 -3.38 -7.04
N ILE A 96 -9.25 -2.28 -7.19
CA ILE A 96 -8.29 -2.09 -8.28
C ILE A 96 -6.88 -2.25 -7.71
N PRO A 97 -6.16 -3.36 -7.98
CA PRO A 97 -4.79 -3.51 -7.53
C PRO A 97 -3.92 -2.43 -8.17
N THR A 98 -2.99 -1.85 -7.40
CA THR A 98 -2.20 -0.70 -7.85
C THR A 98 -0.70 -1.00 -7.93
N VAL A 99 -0.13 -1.56 -6.90
CA VAL A 99 1.27 -2.03 -6.86
C VAL A 99 1.38 -3.24 -5.94
N LEU A 100 2.54 -3.87 -5.98
CA LEU A 100 2.95 -4.89 -5.02
C LEU A 100 3.97 -4.30 -4.05
N GLY A 101 3.90 -4.72 -2.79
CA GLY A 101 4.90 -4.38 -1.80
C GLY A 101 5.19 -5.56 -0.89
N GLY A 102 6.19 -5.41 -0.03
CA GLY A 102 6.57 -6.40 0.97
C GLY A 102 6.56 -5.80 2.37
N ASP A 103 5.93 -6.47 3.32
CA ASP A 103 6.11 -6.17 4.73
C ASP A 103 7.41 -6.77 5.21
N VAL A 104 8.27 -5.94 5.79
CA VAL A 104 9.58 -6.38 6.25
C VAL A 104 9.68 -6.31 7.77
N PRO A 105 10.28 -7.34 8.43
CA PRO A 105 10.69 -7.19 9.80
C PRO A 105 11.82 -6.16 9.85
N THR A 106 11.54 -5.02 10.47
CA THR A 106 12.51 -3.93 10.66
C THR A 106 12.88 -3.81 12.14
N TYR A 107 14.13 -3.47 12.42
CA TYR A 107 14.64 -3.50 13.79
C TYR A 107 15.67 -2.42 14.05
N ASN A 108 15.93 -2.15 15.34
CA ASN A 108 16.92 -1.17 15.78
C ASN A 108 18.00 -1.82 16.66
N LEU A 109 19.06 -2.29 16.02
CA LEU A 109 20.25 -2.84 16.66
C LEU A 109 21.50 -2.13 16.12
N PRO A 110 21.90 -0.99 16.71
CA PRO A 110 22.93 -0.10 16.13
C PRO A 110 24.27 -0.77 15.90
N ASP A 111 24.64 -1.75 16.76
CA ASP A 111 25.92 -2.45 16.70
C ASP A 111 25.91 -3.67 15.78
N VAL A 112 24.74 -4.06 15.25
CA VAL A 112 24.61 -5.19 14.32
C VAL A 112 24.56 -4.65 12.88
N LYS A 113 25.63 -4.88 12.12
CA LYS A 113 25.73 -4.40 10.73
C LYS A 113 25.20 -5.39 9.70
N ALA A 114 25.10 -6.66 10.09
CA ALA A 114 24.58 -7.70 9.21
C ALA A 114 23.05 -7.62 9.09
N THR A 115 22.51 -7.89 7.91
CA THR A 115 21.09 -8.11 7.73
C THR A 115 20.67 -9.41 8.40
N LEU A 116 19.76 -9.33 9.38
CA LEU A 116 19.31 -10.50 10.11
C LEU A 116 18.35 -11.36 9.29
N LYS A 117 18.42 -12.65 9.57
CA LYS A 117 17.58 -13.71 9.00
C LYS A 117 16.58 -14.18 10.03
N PHE A 118 15.32 -14.27 9.65
CA PHE A 118 14.25 -14.71 10.51
C PHE A 118 13.57 -15.95 9.93
N THR A 119 13.40 -16.97 10.76
CA THR A 119 12.55 -18.10 10.42
C THR A 119 11.08 -17.80 10.78
N PRO A 120 10.09 -18.43 10.14
CA PRO A 120 8.68 -18.20 10.42
C PRO A 120 8.29 -18.35 11.90
N ASP A 121 8.79 -19.41 12.53
CA ASP A 121 8.60 -19.74 13.95
C ASP A 121 9.21 -18.67 14.87
N VAL A 122 10.41 -18.18 14.55
CA VAL A 122 11.06 -17.08 15.31
C VAL A 122 10.22 -15.79 15.23
N LEU A 123 9.76 -15.41 14.05
CA LEU A 123 8.89 -14.22 13.93
C LEU A 123 7.60 -14.39 14.74
N ALA A 124 6.93 -15.52 14.60
CA ALA A 124 5.71 -15.79 15.37
C ALA A 124 5.96 -15.74 16.89
N ASP A 125 7.03 -16.36 17.36
CA ASP A 125 7.36 -16.43 18.78
C ASP A 125 7.81 -15.08 19.36
N ILE A 126 8.44 -14.20 18.57
CA ILE A 126 8.74 -12.81 18.95
C ILE A 126 7.41 -12.05 19.20
N PHE A 127 6.50 -12.09 18.23
CA PHE A 127 5.23 -11.36 18.33
C PHE A 127 4.24 -12.00 19.31
N LEU A 128 4.41 -13.29 19.67
CA LEU A 128 3.73 -13.93 20.79
C LEU A 128 4.34 -13.61 22.16
N GLY A 129 5.48 -12.93 22.23
CA GLY A 129 6.20 -12.62 23.46
C GLY A 129 6.92 -13.81 24.08
N LYS A 130 7.19 -14.87 23.32
CA LYS A 130 7.94 -16.06 23.75
C LYS A 130 9.45 -15.93 23.58
N ILE A 131 9.88 -15.15 22.58
CA ILE A 131 11.26 -14.73 22.39
C ILE A 131 11.34 -13.28 22.83
N THR A 132 12.03 -13.04 23.94
CA THR A 132 12.11 -11.71 24.58
C THR A 132 13.50 -11.10 24.54
N LYS A 133 14.50 -11.84 24.08
CA LYS A 133 15.91 -11.43 24.01
C LYS A 133 16.45 -11.59 22.62
N TRP A 134 17.25 -10.63 22.14
CA TRP A 134 17.94 -10.74 20.87
C TRP A 134 19.02 -11.85 20.86
N SER A 135 19.59 -12.17 22.03
CA SER A 135 20.55 -13.27 22.22
C SER A 135 19.93 -14.67 22.22
N ASP A 136 18.61 -14.82 22.07
CA ASP A 136 17.94 -16.13 22.02
C ASP A 136 18.57 -17.05 20.98
N ALA A 137 18.84 -18.31 21.39
CA ALA A 137 19.49 -19.29 20.55
C ALA A 137 18.78 -19.56 19.22
N ARG A 138 17.44 -19.38 19.18
CA ARG A 138 16.64 -19.56 17.96
C ARG A 138 16.92 -18.47 16.93
N ILE A 139 17.16 -17.23 17.37
CA ILE A 139 17.57 -16.13 16.48
C ILE A 139 19.02 -16.37 16.04
N SER A 140 19.92 -16.68 16.99
CA SER A 140 21.34 -16.89 16.73
C SER A 140 21.61 -18.04 15.75
N SER A 141 20.82 -19.13 15.79
CA SER A 141 20.96 -20.29 14.91
C SER A 141 20.77 -19.95 13.42
N ALA A 142 19.87 -19.00 13.11
CA ALA A 142 19.67 -18.52 11.74
C ALA A 142 20.70 -17.46 11.32
N ASN A 143 21.47 -16.91 12.28
CA ASN A 143 22.41 -15.80 12.12
C ASN A 143 23.82 -16.17 12.58
N ALA A 144 24.30 -17.35 12.19
CA ALA A 144 25.65 -17.83 12.56
C ALA A 144 26.72 -16.80 12.21
N GLY A 145 27.61 -16.51 13.16
CA GLY A 145 28.68 -15.53 13.01
C GLY A 145 28.28 -14.08 13.30
N VAL A 146 27.01 -13.80 13.55
CA VAL A 146 26.54 -12.47 13.98
C VAL A 146 26.50 -12.42 15.50
N LYS A 147 27.23 -11.46 16.10
CA LYS A 147 27.16 -11.22 17.55
C LYS A 147 25.91 -10.44 17.87
N LEU A 148 24.89 -11.11 18.38
CA LEU A 148 23.64 -10.49 18.83
C LEU A 148 23.81 -9.99 20.29
N PRO A 149 23.25 -8.80 20.63
CA PRO A 149 23.32 -8.28 21.99
C PRO A 149 22.41 -9.06 22.95
N ASP A 150 22.80 -9.13 24.22
CA ASP A 150 21.87 -9.57 25.27
C ASP A 150 20.97 -8.40 25.69
N ALA A 151 20.09 -8.01 24.78
CA ALA A 151 19.13 -6.93 24.95
C ALA A 151 17.71 -7.48 24.82
N ASP A 152 16.79 -6.82 25.51
CA ASP A 152 15.37 -7.15 25.40
C ASP A 152 14.84 -6.76 24.02
N ILE A 153 13.89 -7.55 23.53
CA ILE A 153 13.14 -7.26 22.30
C ILE A 153 11.94 -6.40 22.67
N VAL A 154 11.83 -5.22 22.06
CA VAL A 154 10.65 -4.37 22.15
C VAL A 154 9.85 -4.52 20.85
N VAL A 155 8.73 -5.25 20.90
CA VAL A 155 7.85 -5.42 19.75
C VAL A 155 7.11 -4.10 19.48
N VAL A 156 7.04 -3.69 18.22
CA VAL A 156 6.26 -2.53 17.77
C VAL A 156 5.25 -2.98 16.72
N HIS A 157 3.98 -2.68 16.95
CA HIS A 157 2.88 -3.07 16.07
C HIS A 157 2.00 -1.88 15.73
N ARG A 158 1.05 -2.04 14.82
CA ARG A 158 0.09 -1.00 14.46
C ARG A 158 -0.99 -0.81 15.52
N SER A 159 -1.35 0.44 15.77
CA SER A 159 -2.42 0.82 16.69
C SER A 159 -3.73 1.21 16.00
N ASP A 160 -3.73 1.30 14.66
CA ASP A 160 -4.88 1.61 13.80
C ASP A 160 -5.36 0.38 13.03
N GLY A 161 -6.51 0.47 12.39
CA GLY A 161 -6.99 -0.54 11.43
C GLY A 161 -6.10 -0.55 10.18
N SER A 162 -5.24 -1.55 10.06
CA SER A 162 -4.09 -1.56 9.16
C SER A 162 -4.11 -2.73 8.18
N GLY A 163 -3.96 -2.44 6.88
CA GLY A 163 -3.73 -3.47 5.89
C GLY A 163 -2.35 -4.13 6.03
N THR A 164 -1.30 -3.37 6.40
CA THR A 164 0.02 -3.91 6.74
C THR A 164 -0.09 -4.93 7.87
N THR A 165 -0.87 -4.62 8.93
CA THR A 165 -1.18 -5.60 9.98
C THR A 165 -1.92 -6.84 9.43
N PHE A 166 -2.86 -6.64 8.52
CA PHE A 166 -3.55 -7.78 7.90
C PHE A 166 -2.58 -8.70 7.16
N ILE A 167 -1.66 -8.15 6.37
CA ILE A 167 -0.63 -8.91 5.63
C ILE A 167 0.27 -9.67 6.62
N TRP A 168 0.76 -8.98 7.63
CA TRP A 168 1.64 -9.55 8.65
C TRP A 168 0.97 -10.69 9.41
N THR A 169 -0.25 -10.47 9.89
CA THR A 169 -1.00 -11.46 10.67
C THR A 169 -1.52 -12.60 9.80
N ASP A 170 -1.86 -12.38 8.53
CA ASP A 170 -2.19 -13.45 7.58
C ASP A 170 -0.98 -14.37 7.32
N TYR A 171 0.22 -13.77 7.20
CA TYR A 171 1.46 -14.55 7.11
C TYR A 171 1.69 -15.37 8.39
N LEU A 172 1.66 -14.72 9.58
CA LEU A 172 1.90 -15.41 10.85
C LEU A 172 0.90 -16.54 11.10
N SER A 173 -0.37 -16.35 10.73
CA SER A 173 -1.41 -17.37 10.82
C SER A 173 -1.13 -18.57 9.91
N LYS A 174 -0.57 -18.35 8.73
CA LYS A 174 -0.21 -19.43 7.79
C LYS A 174 0.99 -20.27 8.23
N VAL A 175 1.87 -19.71 9.06
CA VAL A 175 3.15 -20.34 9.44
C VAL A 175 3.22 -20.78 10.90
N SER A 176 2.28 -20.34 11.74
CA SER A 176 2.20 -20.69 13.16
C SER A 176 0.76 -21.03 13.57
N PRO A 177 0.46 -22.34 13.79
CA PRO A 177 -0.84 -22.74 14.31
C PRO A 177 -1.19 -22.11 15.65
N GLU A 178 -0.19 -21.86 16.51
CA GLU A 178 -0.42 -21.19 17.79
C GLU A 178 -0.82 -19.74 17.63
N TRP A 179 -0.18 -19.01 16.67
CA TRP A 179 -0.59 -17.65 16.32
C TRP A 179 -2.03 -17.64 15.80
N GLU A 180 -2.37 -18.51 14.85
CA GLU A 180 -3.73 -18.58 14.29
C GLU A 180 -4.77 -18.84 15.37
N GLN A 181 -4.47 -19.72 16.34
CA GLN A 181 -5.40 -20.06 17.43
C GLN A 181 -5.55 -18.93 18.46
N LYS A 182 -4.44 -18.26 18.84
CA LYS A 182 -4.43 -17.28 19.94
C LYS A 182 -4.74 -15.85 19.50
N VAL A 183 -4.31 -15.48 18.32
CA VAL A 183 -4.36 -14.10 17.80
C VAL A 183 -5.18 -14.02 16.51
N GLY A 184 -4.91 -14.92 15.56
CA GLY A 184 -5.55 -14.97 14.27
C GLY A 184 -5.05 -13.87 13.33
N ARG A 185 -5.83 -13.58 12.29
CA ARG A 185 -5.54 -12.60 11.23
C ARG A 185 -6.59 -11.52 11.14
N GLY A 186 -6.16 -10.30 10.89
CA GLY A 186 -7.05 -9.17 10.73
C GLY A 186 -6.32 -7.84 10.60
N PRO A 187 -7.01 -6.79 10.17
CA PRO A 187 -6.45 -5.42 10.15
C PRO A 187 -6.29 -4.83 11.54
N SER A 188 -6.89 -5.45 12.54
CA SER A 188 -6.74 -5.18 13.98
C SER A 188 -6.86 -6.50 14.71
N VAL A 189 -5.92 -6.79 15.61
CA VAL A 189 -5.89 -7.99 16.44
C VAL A 189 -5.55 -7.62 17.88
N ASN A 190 -5.80 -8.53 18.81
CA ASN A 190 -5.36 -8.37 20.19
C ASN A 190 -3.88 -8.78 20.30
N TRP A 191 -3.00 -7.80 20.23
CA TRP A 191 -1.56 -8.03 20.31
C TRP A 191 -1.15 -8.57 21.68
N PRO A 192 -0.42 -9.70 21.74
CA PRO A 192 0.03 -10.26 23.01
C PRO A 192 1.02 -9.35 23.75
N VAL A 193 1.88 -8.67 22.99
CA VAL A 193 2.96 -7.81 23.51
C VAL A 193 3.19 -6.64 22.55
N GLY A 194 3.86 -5.60 23.02
CA GLY A 194 4.43 -4.55 22.19
C GLY A 194 3.81 -3.17 22.40
N LEU A 195 4.36 -2.22 21.66
CA LEU A 195 3.97 -0.82 21.62
C LEU A 195 3.22 -0.53 20.31
N GLY A 196 2.17 0.29 20.41
CA GLY A 196 1.38 0.68 19.24
C GLY A 196 1.93 1.90 18.52
N GLY A 197 2.16 1.82 17.21
CA GLY A 197 2.47 2.93 16.32
C GLY A 197 1.34 3.18 15.32
N LYS A 198 0.94 4.43 15.11
CA LYS A 198 -0.09 4.78 14.13
C LYS A 198 0.52 4.87 12.73
N GLY A 199 -0.01 4.11 11.79
CA GLY A 199 0.49 4.06 10.40
C GLY A 199 1.85 3.35 10.29
N ASN A 200 2.31 3.11 9.07
CA ASN A 200 3.70 2.70 8.83
C ASN A 200 4.69 3.75 9.37
N GLU A 201 4.31 5.02 9.27
CA GLU A 201 5.06 6.16 9.79
C GLU A 201 5.33 6.04 11.30
N GLY A 202 4.29 5.76 12.08
CA GLY A 202 4.40 5.65 13.53
C GLY A 202 5.20 4.42 13.97
N VAL A 203 5.02 3.27 13.31
CA VAL A 203 5.85 2.07 13.58
C VAL A 203 7.31 2.35 13.24
N THR A 204 7.60 2.93 12.06
CA THR A 204 8.94 3.32 11.64
C THR A 204 9.62 4.24 12.65
N ALA A 205 8.91 5.29 13.08
CA ALA A 205 9.44 6.26 14.05
C ALA A 205 9.75 5.60 15.40
N THR A 206 8.84 4.75 15.90
CA THR A 206 9.01 4.05 17.18
C THR A 206 10.19 3.07 17.13
N VAL A 207 10.31 2.27 16.06
CA VAL A 207 11.45 1.36 15.89
C VAL A 207 12.76 2.14 15.83
N LYS A 208 12.81 3.23 15.05
CA LYS A 208 14.02 4.05 14.90
C LYS A 208 14.50 4.67 16.21
N GLN A 209 13.57 5.05 17.08
CA GLN A 209 13.86 5.72 18.36
C GLN A 209 14.11 4.76 19.52
N THR A 210 13.75 3.46 19.39
CA THR A 210 13.80 2.50 20.49
C THR A 210 14.88 1.44 20.23
N PRO A 211 16.05 1.50 20.88
CA PRO A 211 17.04 0.44 20.81
C PRO A 211 16.45 -0.92 21.24
N GLY A 212 16.77 -1.97 20.49
CA GLY A 212 16.21 -3.30 20.71
C GLY A 212 14.80 -3.50 20.14
N ALA A 213 14.22 -2.50 19.48
CA ALA A 213 12.90 -2.66 18.87
C ALA A 213 12.93 -3.54 17.62
N ILE A 214 11.82 -4.24 17.40
CA ILE A 214 11.45 -4.89 16.14
C ILE A 214 9.99 -4.56 15.81
N GLY A 215 9.73 -4.23 14.57
CA GLY A 215 8.38 -4.02 14.04
C GLY A 215 8.25 -4.55 12.62
N TYR A 216 7.14 -4.27 11.99
CA TYR A 216 6.89 -4.58 10.58
C TYR A 216 6.37 -3.32 9.87
N VAL A 217 6.92 -3.06 8.70
CA VAL A 217 6.52 -1.93 7.85
C VAL A 217 6.64 -2.34 6.38
N GLU A 218 5.98 -1.60 5.51
CA GLU A 218 6.23 -1.75 4.08
C GLU A 218 7.67 -1.34 3.74
N LEU A 219 8.30 -2.04 2.78
CA LEU A 219 9.71 -1.94 2.43
C LEU A 219 10.18 -0.50 2.15
N GLY A 220 9.38 0.30 1.43
CA GLY A 220 9.71 1.70 1.11
C GLY A 220 9.94 2.55 2.36
N TYR A 221 9.21 2.28 3.45
CA TYR A 221 9.44 2.98 4.72
C TYR A 221 10.78 2.60 5.36
N ALA A 222 11.16 1.33 5.31
CA ALA A 222 12.46 0.89 5.80
C ALA A 222 13.59 1.55 4.99
N ILE A 223 13.48 1.56 3.66
CA ILE A 223 14.44 2.19 2.75
C ILE A 223 14.54 3.70 3.02
N ALA A 224 13.43 4.42 3.01
CA ALA A 224 13.38 5.87 3.19
C ALA A 224 13.95 6.33 4.54
N ASN A 225 13.86 5.48 5.57
CA ASN A 225 14.33 5.79 6.92
C ASN A 225 15.67 5.13 7.29
N GLN A 226 16.31 4.42 6.33
CA GLN A 226 17.58 3.71 6.53
C GLN A 226 17.53 2.70 7.69
N LEU A 227 16.37 2.06 7.86
CA LEU A 227 16.19 0.98 8.81
C LEU A 227 16.56 -0.37 8.16
N PRO A 228 17.16 -1.30 8.92
CA PRO A 228 17.40 -2.65 8.40
C PRO A 228 16.09 -3.36 8.08
N ALA A 229 16.05 -4.07 6.96
CA ALA A 229 14.98 -4.97 6.58
C ALA A 229 15.51 -6.42 6.63
N GLY A 230 14.97 -7.23 7.55
CA GLY A 230 15.40 -8.61 7.72
C GLY A 230 14.96 -9.52 6.58
N SER A 231 15.77 -10.52 6.27
CA SER A 231 15.36 -11.60 5.35
C SER A 231 14.48 -12.62 6.07
N VAL A 232 13.47 -13.14 5.39
CA VAL A 232 12.53 -14.11 5.95
C VAL A 232 12.66 -15.44 5.22
N ARG A 233 12.66 -16.54 5.96
CA ARG A 233 12.70 -17.88 5.36
C ARG A 233 11.34 -18.20 4.73
N ASN A 234 11.35 -18.46 3.44
CA ASN A 234 10.15 -18.79 2.68
C ASN A 234 9.77 -20.28 2.78
N LYS A 235 8.66 -20.65 2.17
CA LYS A 235 8.12 -22.02 2.18
C LYS A 235 9.08 -23.04 1.55
N ALA A 236 9.94 -22.62 0.61
CA ALA A 236 11.00 -23.46 0.01
C ALA A 236 12.24 -23.57 0.89
N GLY A 237 12.25 -23.01 2.12
CA GLY A 237 13.36 -23.05 3.05
C GLY A 237 14.50 -22.06 2.76
N LYS A 238 14.32 -21.13 1.81
CA LYS A 238 15.32 -20.12 1.46
C LYS A 238 15.08 -18.83 2.25
N PHE A 239 16.17 -18.20 2.74
CA PHE A 239 16.09 -16.85 3.28
C PHE A 239 16.06 -15.84 2.13
N VAL A 240 14.95 -15.14 2.02
CA VAL A 240 14.69 -14.18 0.93
C VAL A 240 14.57 -12.79 1.52
N ALA A 241 15.35 -11.85 1.00
CA ALA A 241 15.17 -10.43 1.26
C ALA A 241 14.02 -9.88 0.40
N ALA A 242 13.26 -8.92 0.92
CA ALA A 242 12.30 -8.19 0.12
C ALA A 242 13.05 -7.38 -0.96
N SER A 243 12.71 -7.63 -2.20
CA SER A 243 13.18 -6.90 -3.38
C SER A 243 12.08 -6.89 -4.44
N LEU A 244 12.25 -6.09 -5.48
CA LEU A 244 11.29 -6.04 -6.58
C LEU A 244 11.10 -7.43 -7.21
N GLU A 245 12.18 -8.17 -7.40
CA GLU A 245 12.18 -9.50 -7.99
C GLU A 245 11.47 -10.52 -7.09
N SER A 246 11.77 -10.49 -5.78
CA SER A 246 11.21 -11.46 -4.83
C SER A 246 9.72 -11.19 -4.52
N ILE A 247 9.31 -9.92 -4.52
CA ILE A 247 7.91 -9.50 -4.39
C ILE A 247 7.13 -9.86 -5.66
N THR A 248 7.70 -9.62 -6.85
CA THR A 248 7.10 -10.05 -8.13
C THR A 248 6.95 -11.56 -8.19
N ALA A 249 7.98 -12.32 -7.74
CA ALA A 249 7.92 -13.77 -7.69
C ALA A 249 6.79 -14.28 -6.77
N ALA A 250 6.51 -13.58 -5.66
CA ALA A 250 5.39 -13.91 -4.78
C ALA A 250 4.03 -13.77 -5.47
N ALA A 251 3.87 -12.80 -6.37
CA ALA A 251 2.64 -12.58 -7.11
C ALA A 251 2.40 -13.61 -8.23
N ALA A 252 3.44 -14.26 -8.74
CA ALA A 252 3.34 -15.16 -9.91
C ALA A 252 2.33 -16.30 -9.69
N GLY A 253 2.25 -16.86 -8.49
CA GLY A 253 1.27 -17.90 -8.13
C GLY A 253 -0.17 -17.40 -8.10
N ALA A 254 -0.37 -16.15 -7.70
CA ALA A 254 -1.69 -15.53 -7.59
C ALA A 254 -2.35 -15.29 -8.96
N MET A 255 -1.57 -15.08 -10.03
CA MET A 255 -2.09 -14.88 -11.37
C MET A 255 -2.94 -16.04 -11.87
N LYS A 256 -2.73 -17.26 -11.33
CA LYS A 256 -3.56 -18.44 -11.64
C LYS A 256 -4.95 -18.36 -11.01
N ALA A 257 -5.06 -17.73 -9.85
CA ALA A 257 -6.32 -17.54 -9.11
C ALA A 257 -7.07 -16.26 -9.51
N MET A 258 -6.37 -15.33 -10.14
CA MET A 258 -6.95 -14.10 -10.70
C MET A 258 -7.42 -14.32 -12.14
N GLY A 259 -8.43 -13.56 -12.54
CA GLY A 259 -8.95 -13.55 -13.91
C GLY A 259 -9.79 -12.29 -14.14
N PRO A 260 -10.21 -12.03 -15.39
CA PRO A 260 -10.94 -10.81 -15.73
C PRO A 260 -12.28 -10.65 -14.98
N ASN A 261 -12.82 -11.76 -14.48
CA ASN A 261 -14.10 -11.79 -13.75
C ASN A 261 -13.96 -11.83 -12.22
N THR A 262 -12.73 -11.88 -11.69
CA THR A 262 -12.49 -11.81 -10.24
C THR A 262 -12.50 -10.36 -9.78
N ASP A 263 -12.66 -10.13 -8.47
CA ASP A 263 -12.54 -8.79 -7.88
C ASP A 263 -11.13 -8.51 -7.33
N PHE A 264 -10.14 -9.32 -7.73
CA PHE A 264 -8.71 -9.22 -7.39
C PHE A 264 -8.38 -9.33 -5.89
N ARG A 265 -9.30 -9.75 -5.04
CA ARG A 265 -9.09 -9.94 -3.60
C ARG A 265 -8.37 -11.25 -3.32
N VAL A 266 -7.05 -11.28 -3.49
CA VAL A 266 -6.22 -12.46 -3.25
C VAL A 266 -5.13 -12.17 -2.23
N SER A 267 -4.83 -13.16 -1.38
CA SER A 267 -3.66 -13.13 -0.51
C SER A 267 -2.50 -13.84 -1.22
N ILE A 268 -1.33 -13.20 -1.19
CA ILE A 268 -0.07 -13.76 -1.72
C ILE A 268 0.98 -13.94 -0.63
N THR A 269 0.59 -13.94 0.64
CA THR A 269 1.50 -14.27 1.74
C THR A 269 1.82 -15.75 1.77
N ASN A 270 3.05 -16.10 2.14
CA ASN A 270 3.59 -17.46 2.18
C ASN A 270 3.40 -18.25 0.86
N PRO A 271 3.73 -17.64 -0.31
CA PRO A 271 3.56 -18.27 -1.60
C PRO A 271 4.57 -19.40 -1.83
N ASP A 272 4.29 -20.23 -2.84
CA ASP A 272 5.28 -21.17 -3.35
C ASP A 272 6.34 -20.45 -4.19
N GLY A 273 7.54 -21.02 -4.28
CA GLY A 273 8.64 -20.54 -5.12
C GLY A 273 9.89 -20.21 -4.35
N ASP A 274 11.05 -20.60 -4.89
CA ASP A 274 12.36 -20.46 -4.23
C ASP A 274 12.76 -19.00 -4.00
N ALA A 275 12.42 -18.12 -4.94
CA ALA A 275 12.75 -16.70 -4.88
C ALA A 275 11.62 -15.84 -4.29
N ALA A 276 10.46 -16.41 -3.96
CA ALA A 276 9.30 -15.65 -3.52
C ALA A 276 9.47 -15.10 -2.10
N TYR A 277 9.25 -13.77 -1.95
CA TYR A 277 9.25 -13.15 -0.62
C TYR A 277 7.96 -13.53 0.12
N PRO A 278 8.05 -14.03 1.37
CA PRO A 278 6.89 -14.64 2.01
C PRO A 278 5.85 -13.67 2.56
N VAL A 279 6.19 -12.39 2.74
CA VAL A 279 5.27 -11.39 3.32
C VAL A 279 4.98 -10.29 2.30
N ALA A 280 4.58 -10.70 1.09
CA ALA A 280 4.21 -9.82 -0.01
C ALA A 280 2.68 -9.65 -0.11
N SER A 281 2.24 -8.53 -0.66
CA SER A 281 0.83 -8.26 -0.95
C SER A 281 0.65 -7.30 -2.10
N PHE A 282 -0.53 -7.36 -2.70
CA PHE A 282 -1.10 -6.24 -3.43
C PHE A 282 -1.58 -5.15 -2.46
N THR A 283 -1.75 -3.95 -2.98
CA THR A 283 -2.59 -2.91 -2.39
C THR A 283 -3.61 -2.45 -3.42
N TRP A 284 -4.75 -1.96 -2.98
CA TRP A 284 -5.87 -1.67 -3.87
C TRP A 284 -6.40 -0.26 -3.67
N PHE A 285 -6.78 0.41 -4.77
CA PHE A 285 -7.79 1.44 -4.71
C PHE A 285 -9.17 0.80 -4.58
N LEU A 286 -10.05 1.45 -3.81
CA LEU A 286 -11.47 1.16 -3.75
C LEU A 286 -12.20 2.23 -4.56
N LEU A 287 -12.86 1.83 -5.63
CA LEU A 287 -13.64 2.71 -6.50
C LEU A 287 -15.11 2.31 -6.47
N HIS A 288 -16.02 3.28 -6.50
CA HIS A 288 -17.44 2.97 -6.70
C HIS A 288 -17.66 2.52 -8.16
N LYS A 289 -18.56 1.55 -8.35
CA LYS A 289 -19.05 1.18 -9.70
C LYS A 289 -19.91 2.26 -10.29
N GLN A 290 -20.61 3.02 -9.43
CA GLN A 290 -21.51 4.10 -9.81
C GLN A 290 -21.19 5.33 -8.98
N TYR A 291 -21.06 6.45 -9.64
CA TYR A 291 -20.85 7.77 -9.05
C TYR A 291 -22.00 8.70 -9.42
N ASP A 292 -22.27 9.69 -8.58
CA ASP A 292 -23.25 10.74 -8.86
C ASP A 292 -22.64 11.86 -9.73
N ASP A 293 -21.37 12.21 -9.50
CA ASP A 293 -20.64 13.25 -10.22
C ASP A 293 -19.81 12.67 -11.37
N ALA A 294 -20.26 12.91 -12.60
CA ALA A 294 -19.59 12.41 -13.81
C ALA A 294 -18.21 13.04 -14.04
N ALA A 295 -18.00 14.30 -13.64
CA ALA A 295 -16.71 14.96 -13.82
C ALA A 295 -15.67 14.36 -12.88
N LYS A 296 -16.01 14.17 -11.60
CA LYS A 296 -15.17 13.49 -10.63
C LYS A 296 -14.87 12.04 -11.03
N ALA A 297 -15.89 11.28 -11.41
CA ALA A 297 -15.73 9.90 -11.83
C ALA A 297 -14.80 9.78 -13.05
N SER A 298 -14.96 10.64 -14.06
CA SER A 298 -14.10 10.65 -15.24
C SER A 298 -12.65 11.01 -14.90
N ALA A 299 -12.44 12.04 -14.08
CA ALA A 299 -11.11 12.45 -13.64
C ALA A 299 -10.42 11.34 -12.82
N LEU A 300 -11.16 10.69 -11.92
CA LEU A 300 -10.64 9.58 -11.11
C LEU A 300 -10.25 8.38 -11.96
N VAL A 301 -11.09 7.98 -12.91
CA VAL A 301 -10.80 6.86 -13.83
C VAL A 301 -9.57 7.14 -14.66
N LYS A 302 -9.39 8.38 -15.16
CA LYS A 302 -8.18 8.81 -15.89
C LYS A 302 -6.93 8.74 -15.03
N PHE A 303 -7.00 9.25 -13.79
CA PHE A 303 -5.88 9.16 -12.84
C PHE A 303 -5.50 7.71 -12.55
N VAL A 304 -6.48 6.87 -12.23
CA VAL A 304 -6.22 5.44 -11.93
C VAL A 304 -5.62 4.75 -13.15
N TRP A 305 -6.13 4.99 -14.36
CA TRP A 305 -5.55 4.42 -15.57
C TRP A 305 -4.12 4.91 -15.85
N TRP A 306 -3.85 6.19 -15.60
CA TRP A 306 -2.49 6.72 -15.67
C TRP A 306 -1.57 6.03 -14.65
N ALA A 307 -2.03 5.85 -13.41
CA ALA A 307 -1.28 5.15 -12.35
C ALA A 307 -0.96 3.70 -12.76
N GLU A 308 -1.92 3.01 -13.39
CA GLU A 308 -1.79 1.63 -13.86
C GLU A 308 -0.92 1.46 -15.12
N THR A 309 -0.64 2.54 -15.82
CA THR A 309 0.15 2.52 -17.06
C THR A 309 1.46 3.28 -16.90
N GLN A 310 1.42 4.59 -17.01
CA GLN A 310 2.62 5.45 -16.93
C GLN A 310 3.21 5.49 -15.51
N GLY A 311 2.35 5.53 -14.50
CA GLY A 311 2.71 5.57 -13.08
C GLY A 311 3.50 4.36 -12.60
N GLN A 312 3.30 3.18 -13.22
CA GLN A 312 4.01 1.94 -12.85
C GLN A 312 5.54 2.07 -12.95
N SER A 313 6.05 2.88 -13.88
CA SER A 313 7.50 3.12 -14.02
C SER A 313 8.14 3.78 -12.80
N ARG A 314 7.34 4.40 -11.95
CA ARG A 314 7.76 5.10 -10.73
C ARG A 314 7.82 4.19 -9.50
N ALA A 315 7.28 2.97 -9.59
CA ALA A 315 7.17 2.05 -8.46
C ALA A 315 8.54 1.56 -7.97
N ALA A 316 9.39 1.10 -8.89
CA ALA A 316 10.67 0.48 -8.58
C ALA A 316 11.62 1.37 -7.75
N PRO A 317 11.85 2.66 -8.08
CA PRO A 317 12.72 3.54 -7.29
C PRO A 317 12.23 3.75 -5.85
N LEU A 318 10.95 3.53 -5.57
CA LEU A 318 10.30 3.74 -4.27
C LEU A 318 10.13 2.45 -3.47
N GLY A 319 10.68 1.32 -3.96
CA GLY A 319 10.63 0.03 -3.26
C GLY A 319 9.39 -0.82 -3.55
N TYR A 320 8.53 -0.41 -4.48
CA TYR A 320 7.34 -1.18 -4.89
C TYR A 320 7.59 -1.95 -6.18
N ALA A 321 7.09 -3.18 -6.26
CA ALA A 321 7.11 -3.93 -7.49
C ALA A 321 5.89 -3.54 -8.36
N PRO A 322 6.11 -3.28 -9.67
CA PRO A 322 5.02 -2.99 -10.58
C PRO A 322 4.11 -4.19 -10.74
N LEU A 323 2.87 -3.95 -11.13
CA LEU A 323 1.90 -5.00 -11.39
C LEU A 323 2.33 -5.87 -12.58
N PRO A 324 2.00 -7.19 -12.55
CA PRO A 324 2.12 -8.03 -13.72
C PRO A 324 1.35 -7.46 -14.90
N LYS A 325 1.99 -7.36 -16.07
CA LYS A 325 1.41 -6.75 -17.29
C LYS A 325 0.03 -7.31 -17.69
N GLN A 326 -0.22 -8.57 -17.37
CA GLN A 326 -1.50 -9.23 -17.66
C GLN A 326 -2.67 -8.56 -16.91
N LEU A 327 -2.44 -7.99 -15.71
CA LEU A 327 -3.47 -7.32 -14.93
C LEU A 327 -3.99 -6.06 -15.62
N SER A 328 -3.17 -5.33 -16.36
CA SER A 328 -3.56 -4.06 -17.00
C SER A 328 -4.83 -4.19 -17.87
N SER A 329 -4.95 -5.25 -18.67
CA SER A 329 -6.14 -5.48 -19.51
C SER A 329 -7.40 -5.80 -18.69
N TRP A 330 -7.24 -6.50 -17.58
CA TRP A 330 -8.35 -6.82 -16.67
C TRP A 330 -8.79 -5.59 -15.88
N ILE A 331 -7.83 -4.79 -15.42
CA ILE A 331 -8.09 -3.50 -14.75
C ILE A 331 -8.79 -2.54 -15.72
N GLU A 332 -8.33 -2.42 -16.97
CA GLU A 332 -8.98 -1.61 -18.00
C GLU A 332 -10.47 -1.98 -18.14
N THR A 333 -10.75 -3.29 -18.20
CA THR A 333 -12.13 -3.80 -18.27
C THR A 333 -12.97 -3.37 -17.07
N ARG A 334 -12.39 -3.38 -15.85
CA ARG A 334 -13.07 -2.93 -14.64
C ARG A 334 -13.31 -1.43 -14.65
N LEU A 335 -12.32 -0.63 -15.04
CA LEU A 335 -12.48 0.82 -15.14
C LEU A 335 -13.54 1.24 -16.16
N LYS A 336 -13.64 0.51 -17.29
CA LYS A 336 -14.70 0.71 -18.32
C LYS A 336 -16.12 0.46 -17.80
N SER A 337 -16.27 -0.34 -16.74
CA SER A 337 -17.59 -0.63 -16.15
C SER A 337 -18.07 0.46 -15.19
N ILE A 338 -17.25 1.46 -14.86
CA ILE A 338 -17.64 2.56 -13.98
C ILE A 338 -18.59 3.50 -14.72
N THR A 339 -19.69 3.88 -14.03
CA THR A 339 -20.71 4.74 -14.58
C THR A 339 -21.00 5.95 -13.69
N ALA A 340 -21.54 7.00 -14.30
CA ALA A 340 -22.19 8.10 -13.60
C ALA A 340 -23.51 8.43 -14.30
N GLY A 341 -24.60 8.50 -13.54
CA GLY A 341 -25.94 8.69 -14.11
C GLY A 341 -26.32 7.61 -15.14
N GLY A 342 -25.85 6.38 -14.96
CA GLY A 342 -26.07 5.25 -15.87
C GLY A 342 -25.25 5.26 -17.18
N LYS A 343 -24.37 6.25 -17.37
CA LYS A 343 -23.49 6.36 -18.54
C LYS A 343 -22.04 6.02 -18.17
N SER A 344 -21.33 5.31 -19.06
CA SER A 344 -19.90 5.05 -18.87
C SER A 344 -19.12 6.36 -18.78
N VAL A 345 -18.20 6.44 -17.84
CA VAL A 345 -17.28 7.57 -17.67
C VAL A 345 -15.93 7.36 -18.35
N TRP A 346 -15.72 6.17 -18.91
CA TRP A 346 -14.52 5.86 -19.68
C TRP A 346 -14.55 6.64 -21.00
N THR A 347 -13.53 7.44 -21.24
CA THR A 347 -13.34 8.15 -22.51
C THR A 347 -12.10 7.63 -23.21
N THR A 348 -12.13 7.61 -24.56
CA THR A 348 -10.99 7.17 -25.39
C THR A 348 -9.72 8.03 -25.18
N ALA A 349 -9.86 9.22 -24.58
CA ALA A 349 -8.75 10.09 -24.20
C ALA A 349 -8.00 9.64 -22.93
N ALA A 350 -8.43 8.55 -22.30
CA ALA A 350 -7.69 7.91 -21.20
C ALA A 350 -6.55 6.98 -21.72
N ARG A 351 -6.22 7.01 -23.01
CA ARG A 351 -5.08 6.27 -23.60
C ARG A 351 -3.83 7.14 -23.67
#